data_530767731122dfa06468e2b4fb7d69c2
#
_entry.id   530767731122dfa06468e2b4fb7d69c2
#
_cell.length_a   1.000
_cell.length_b   1.000
_cell.length_c   1.000
_cell.angle_alpha   90.00
_cell.angle_beta   90.00
_cell.angle_gamma   90.00
#
_symmetry.space_group_name_H-M   'P 1'
#
loop_
_entity.id
_entity.type
_entity.pdbx_description
1 polymer ?
#
loop_
_entity_poly.entity_id
_entity_poly.type
_entity_poly.pdbx_seq_one_letter_code
_entity_poly.pdbx_strand_id
1 'polypeptide(L)'
;MVPLWFTLSALCFVSAVVLLYVDLDRRRGLGRRRKSWAKSHGFDYEHESTEIVSRWKRGVMSSVGDVAAKNVVLGQIRGEAVFIFDLEDVATVIALHRKVGTNVIVDVRLKDIKEPRENDIWLLGAIGPRMVYSTNLDAARRACDRRMVTFAHAAPDCAEIMWNEQHWTLVSMPITSTRAQWDEGLLTVRQFNDLLRVLPPIPQPGQNAITGQTTARRNGS
;
A
#
# COMPACT_ATOMS: atom_id res chain seq x y z
N MET A 1 1.79 -11.31 -54.94
CA MET A 1 2.30 -11.11 -53.58
C MET A 1 1.69 -9.90 -52.83
N VAL A 2 1.29 -8.85 -53.53
CA VAL A 2 0.65 -7.64 -52.93
C VAL A 2 -0.60 -7.95 -52.11
N PRO A 3 -1.58 -8.82 -52.56
CA PRO A 3 -2.80 -9.05 -51.78
C PRO A 3 -2.57 -9.73 -50.42
N LEU A 4 -1.54 -10.56 -50.30
CA LEU A 4 -1.23 -11.23 -49.04
C LEU A 4 -0.82 -10.23 -47.91
N TRP A 5 -0.07 -9.19 -48.27
CA TRP A 5 0.34 -8.15 -47.30
C TRP A 5 -0.85 -7.31 -46.85
N PHE A 6 -1.79 -6.99 -47.73
CA PHE A 6 -3.01 -6.27 -47.36
C PHE A 6 -3.92 -7.08 -46.45
N THR A 7 -4.08 -8.38 -46.72
CA THR A 7 -4.87 -9.26 -45.83
C THR A 7 -4.24 -9.41 -44.45
N LEU A 8 -2.91 -9.57 -44.38
CA LEU A 8 -2.21 -9.64 -43.11
C LEU A 8 -2.33 -8.33 -42.32
N SER A 9 -2.13 -7.18 -42.99
CA SER A 9 -2.30 -5.87 -42.37
C SER A 9 -3.71 -5.64 -41.84
N ALA A 10 -4.73 -6.00 -42.60
CA ALA A 10 -6.13 -5.91 -42.21
C ALA A 10 -6.42 -6.80 -40.98
N LEU A 11 -5.88 -8.02 -40.94
CA LEU A 11 -6.04 -8.93 -39.79
C LEU A 11 -5.37 -8.34 -38.52
N CYS A 12 -4.17 -7.82 -38.65
CA CYS A 12 -3.47 -7.16 -37.52
C CYS A 12 -4.26 -5.96 -37.02
N PHE A 13 -4.82 -5.14 -37.91
CA PHE A 13 -5.62 -3.98 -37.54
C PHE A 13 -6.89 -4.39 -36.78
N VAL A 14 -7.64 -5.36 -37.30
CA VAL A 14 -8.84 -5.90 -36.62
C VAL A 14 -8.49 -6.47 -35.24
N SER A 15 -7.41 -7.23 -35.15
CA SER A 15 -6.94 -7.77 -33.86
C SER A 15 -6.60 -6.68 -32.86
N ALA A 16 -5.93 -5.61 -33.30
CA ALA A 16 -5.59 -4.46 -32.46
C ALA A 16 -6.85 -3.74 -31.94
N VAL A 17 -7.84 -3.54 -32.82
CA VAL A 17 -9.12 -2.91 -32.45
C VAL A 17 -9.89 -3.77 -31.45
N VAL A 18 -9.93 -5.10 -31.64
CA VAL A 18 -10.59 -6.03 -30.71
C VAL A 18 -9.90 -6.01 -29.35
N LEU A 19 -8.57 -6.05 -29.32
CA LEU A 19 -7.80 -5.98 -28.06
C LEU A 19 -8.06 -4.67 -27.34
N LEU A 20 -8.04 -3.54 -28.05
CA LEU A 20 -8.34 -2.24 -27.48
C LEU A 20 -9.76 -2.18 -26.91
N TYR A 21 -10.74 -2.71 -27.62
CA TYR A 21 -12.13 -2.77 -27.16
C TYR A 21 -12.27 -3.60 -25.87
N VAL A 22 -11.65 -4.78 -25.85
CA VAL A 22 -11.65 -5.67 -24.68
C VAL A 22 -10.98 -4.99 -23.48
N ASP A 23 -9.85 -4.30 -23.69
CA ASP A 23 -9.15 -3.57 -22.61
C ASP A 23 -10.01 -2.42 -22.06
N LEU A 24 -10.62 -1.63 -22.94
CA LEU A 24 -11.53 -0.54 -22.52
C LEU A 24 -12.75 -1.05 -21.77
N ASP A 25 -13.37 -2.16 -22.20
CA ASP A 25 -14.51 -2.74 -21.49
C ASP A 25 -14.10 -3.31 -20.14
N ARG A 26 -12.94 -3.96 -20.05
CA ARG A 26 -12.36 -4.43 -18.78
C ARG A 26 -12.12 -3.29 -17.81
N ARG A 27 -11.51 -2.17 -18.26
CA ARG A 27 -11.25 -0.97 -17.42
C ARG A 27 -12.57 -0.33 -16.94
N ARG A 28 -13.57 -0.21 -17.80
CA ARG A 28 -14.91 0.29 -17.43
C ARG A 28 -15.61 -0.65 -16.45
N GLY A 29 -15.42 -1.97 -16.62
CA GLY A 29 -15.95 -2.98 -15.72
C GLY A 29 -15.37 -2.87 -14.30
N LEU A 30 -14.06 -2.63 -14.17
CA LEU A 30 -13.39 -2.41 -12.89
C LEU A 30 -13.96 -1.19 -12.16
N GLY A 31 -14.08 -0.05 -12.82
CA GLY A 31 -14.62 1.16 -12.21
C GLY A 31 -16.06 0.99 -11.71
N ARG A 32 -16.93 0.33 -12.49
CA ARG A 32 -18.31 0.03 -12.07
C ARG A 32 -18.35 -0.89 -10.84
N ARG A 33 -17.50 -1.92 -10.79
CA ARG A 33 -17.39 -2.84 -9.65
C ARG A 33 -16.88 -2.12 -8.41
N ARG A 34 -15.87 -1.25 -8.54
CA ARG A 34 -15.30 -0.45 -7.45
C ARG A 34 -16.34 0.53 -6.90
N LYS A 35 -17.03 1.26 -7.77
CA LYS A 35 -18.11 2.18 -7.37
C LYS A 35 -19.25 1.47 -6.64
N SER A 36 -19.68 0.31 -7.13
CA SER A 36 -20.72 -0.48 -6.47
C SER A 36 -20.28 -1.01 -5.11
N TRP A 37 -19.02 -1.45 -5.00
CA TRP A 37 -18.43 -1.92 -3.75
C TRP A 37 -18.27 -0.76 -2.75
N ALA A 38 -17.78 0.40 -3.17
CA ALA A 38 -17.69 1.60 -2.33
C ALA A 38 -19.05 1.97 -1.74
N LYS A 39 -20.09 2.00 -2.58
CA LYS A 39 -21.46 2.29 -2.14
C LYS A 39 -21.97 1.29 -1.09
N SER A 40 -21.67 0.01 -1.22
CA SER A 40 -22.09 -1.01 -0.23
C SER A 40 -21.41 -0.85 1.14
N HIS A 41 -20.26 -0.17 1.19
CA HIS A 41 -19.52 0.14 2.41
C HIS A 41 -19.75 1.55 2.96
N GLY A 42 -20.61 2.34 2.28
CA GLY A 42 -20.83 3.74 2.64
C GLY A 42 -19.65 4.66 2.36
N PHE A 43 -18.81 4.30 1.38
CA PHE A 43 -17.66 5.05 0.95
C PHE A 43 -17.96 5.90 -0.28
N ASP A 44 -17.27 7.01 -0.42
CA ASP A 44 -17.30 7.86 -1.60
C ASP A 44 -16.43 7.27 -2.73
N TYR A 45 -16.77 7.59 -3.97
CA TYR A 45 -16.06 7.13 -5.15
C TYR A 45 -15.76 8.28 -6.09
N GLU A 46 -14.48 8.40 -6.48
CA GLU A 46 -13.98 9.32 -7.50
C GLU A 46 -13.35 8.54 -8.65
N HIS A 47 -13.46 9.06 -9.86
CA HIS A 47 -12.92 8.37 -11.03
C HIS A 47 -11.40 8.42 -11.08
N GLU A 48 -10.82 9.56 -10.73
CA GLU A 48 -9.39 9.83 -10.82
C GLU A 48 -8.98 10.91 -9.81
N SER A 49 -7.75 10.77 -9.25
CA SER A 49 -7.15 11.78 -8.38
C SER A 49 -5.63 11.79 -8.57
N THR A 50 -5.06 12.95 -8.84
CA THR A 50 -3.61 13.16 -8.93
C THR A 50 -2.97 13.45 -7.57
N GLU A 51 -3.74 14.01 -6.62
CA GLU A 51 -3.24 14.41 -5.31
C GLU A 51 -2.91 13.22 -4.41
N ILE A 52 -3.61 12.09 -4.58
CA ILE A 52 -3.46 10.92 -3.71
C ILE A 52 -2.09 10.28 -3.90
N VAL A 53 -1.62 10.13 -5.13
CA VAL A 53 -0.37 9.42 -5.46
C VAL A 53 0.85 10.14 -4.89
N SER A 54 0.84 11.47 -4.86
CA SER A 54 1.96 12.28 -4.37
C SER A 54 2.21 12.16 -2.84
N ARG A 55 1.26 11.57 -2.10
CA ARG A 55 1.34 11.42 -0.64
C ARG A 55 2.37 10.40 -0.18
N TRP A 56 2.66 9.38 -1.01
CA TRP A 56 3.54 8.27 -0.66
C TRP A 56 4.61 8.06 -1.72
N LYS A 57 5.78 7.58 -1.30
CA LYS A 57 6.95 7.41 -2.16
C LYS A 57 7.56 6.01 -2.08
N ARG A 58 7.07 5.17 -1.16
CA ARG A 58 7.66 3.86 -0.85
C ARG A 58 6.77 2.69 -1.32
N GLY A 59 7.28 1.49 -1.17
CA GLY A 59 6.59 0.27 -1.59
C GLY A 59 6.35 0.25 -3.11
N VAL A 60 5.13 -0.06 -3.52
CA VAL A 60 4.77 -0.06 -4.95
C VAL A 60 4.84 1.35 -5.56
N MET A 61 4.68 2.41 -4.76
CA MET A 61 4.72 3.81 -5.23
C MET A 61 6.11 4.20 -5.74
N SER A 62 7.20 3.60 -5.22
CA SER A 62 8.57 3.86 -5.69
C SER A 62 8.84 3.36 -7.11
N SER A 63 8.01 2.48 -7.63
CA SER A 63 8.14 1.92 -8.98
C SER A 63 7.27 2.62 -10.03
N VAL A 64 6.43 3.56 -9.60
CA VAL A 64 5.45 4.25 -10.44
C VAL A 64 5.90 5.71 -10.58
N GLY A 65 5.94 6.22 -11.81
CA GLY A 65 6.24 7.63 -12.07
C GLY A 65 5.06 8.56 -11.74
N ASP A 66 4.99 9.70 -12.40
CA ASP A 66 3.86 10.65 -12.28
C ASP A 66 2.60 10.07 -12.95
N VAL A 67 1.90 9.20 -12.23
CA VAL A 67 0.63 8.61 -12.67
C VAL A 67 -0.52 9.10 -11.78
N ALA A 68 -1.72 9.10 -12.33
CA ALA A 68 -2.91 9.39 -11.57
C ALA A 68 -3.48 8.11 -10.90
N ALA A 69 -3.99 8.26 -9.68
CA ALA A 69 -4.80 7.22 -9.06
C ALA A 69 -6.16 7.13 -9.77
N LYS A 70 -6.57 5.93 -10.17
CA LYS A 70 -7.88 5.66 -10.78
C LYS A 70 -8.79 4.88 -9.84
N ASN A 71 -10.11 4.96 -10.09
CA ASN A 71 -11.11 4.23 -9.29
C ASN A 71 -10.95 4.45 -7.79
N VAL A 72 -10.75 5.70 -7.38
CA VAL A 72 -10.47 6.09 -6.01
C VAL A 72 -11.69 5.94 -5.14
N VAL A 73 -11.54 5.28 -4.01
CA VAL A 73 -12.54 5.18 -2.95
C VAL A 73 -12.01 5.89 -1.72
N LEU A 74 -12.83 6.75 -1.16
CA LEU A 74 -12.53 7.50 0.05
C LEU A 74 -13.55 7.11 1.13
N GLY A 75 -13.06 6.81 2.32
CA GLY A 75 -13.94 6.42 3.41
C GLY A 75 -13.30 6.58 4.77
N GLN A 76 -14.04 6.15 5.79
CA GLN A 76 -13.56 6.10 7.16
C GLN A 76 -13.95 4.77 7.80
N ILE A 77 -13.00 4.17 8.51
CA ILE A 77 -13.23 2.96 9.30
C ILE A 77 -12.83 3.26 10.73
N ARG A 78 -13.80 3.21 11.68
CA ARG A 78 -13.56 3.53 13.11
C ARG A 78 -12.93 4.92 13.32
N GLY A 79 -13.29 5.89 12.47
CA GLY A 79 -12.76 7.26 12.53
C GLY A 79 -11.34 7.43 11.95
N GLU A 80 -10.80 6.42 11.30
CA GLU A 80 -9.53 6.49 10.56
C GLU A 80 -9.82 6.55 9.06
N ALA A 81 -9.20 7.51 8.37
CA ALA A 81 -9.38 7.65 6.92
C ALA A 81 -8.81 6.45 6.17
N VAL A 82 -9.52 5.99 5.16
CA VAL A 82 -9.09 4.92 4.26
C VAL A 82 -9.19 5.39 2.82
N PHE A 83 -8.17 5.06 2.02
CA PHE A 83 -8.16 5.23 0.58
C PHE A 83 -7.96 3.88 -0.09
N ILE A 84 -8.68 3.64 -1.18
CA ILE A 84 -8.44 2.50 -2.06
C ILE A 84 -8.41 3.04 -3.48
N PHE A 85 -7.34 2.74 -4.21
CA PHE A 85 -7.16 3.26 -5.55
C PHE A 85 -6.33 2.32 -6.42
N ASP A 86 -6.47 2.48 -7.71
CA ASP A 86 -5.72 1.73 -8.70
C ASP A 86 -4.61 2.62 -9.28
N LEU A 87 -3.38 2.09 -9.29
CA LEU A 87 -2.21 2.69 -9.95
C LEU A 87 -2.13 2.13 -11.37
N GLU A 88 -2.84 2.74 -12.29
CA GLU A 88 -2.95 2.30 -13.68
C GLU A 88 -3.07 0.76 -13.81
N ASP A 89 -2.10 0.14 -14.49
CA ASP A 89 -2.07 -1.33 -14.68
C ASP A 89 -1.06 -2.02 -13.72
N VAL A 90 -0.61 -1.31 -12.67
CA VAL A 90 0.42 -1.79 -11.75
C VAL A 90 -0.19 -2.52 -10.55
N ALA A 91 -1.02 -1.87 -9.77
CA ALA A 91 -1.57 -2.42 -8.53
C ALA A 91 -2.83 -1.71 -8.07
N THR A 92 -3.64 -2.38 -7.26
CA THR A 92 -4.60 -1.76 -6.35
C THR A 92 -3.92 -1.49 -5.01
N VAL A 93 -4.04 -0.29 -4.48
CA VAL A 93 -3.47 0.11 -3.19
C VAL A 93 -4.59 0.42 -2.21
N ILE A 94 -4.46 -0.10 -0.99
CA ILE A 94 -5.30 0.24 0.16
C ILE A 94 -4.43 0.96 1.17
N ALA A 95 -4.78 2.18 1.54
CA ALA A 95 -4.07 3.00 2.51
C ALA A 95 -4.98 3.33 3.69
N LEU A 96 -4.52 3.06 4.91
CA LEU A 96 -5.22 3.34 6.16
C LEU A 96 -4.44 4.37 6.96
N HIS A 97 -5.11 5.43 7.41
CA HIS A 97 -4.52 6.46 8.27
C HIS A 97 -4.30 5.92 9.68
N ARG A 98 -3.19 6.31 10.29
CA ARG A 98 -2.81 5.99 11.67
C ARG A 98 -2.91 7.25 12.54
N LYS A 99 -3.48 7.12 13.73
CA LYS A 99 -3.51 8.21 14.71
C LYS A 99 -2.10 8.63 15.17
N VAL A 100 -1.23 7.64 15.35
CA VAL A 100 0.16 7.86 15.77
C VAL A 100 1.08 7.44 14.63
N GLY A 101 1.80 8.40 14.08
CA GLY A 101 2.78 8.18 13.02
C GLY A 101 4.10 7.63 13.55
N THR A 102 4.92 7.07 12.65
CA THR A 102 6.28 6.62 12.94
C THR A 102 7.20 6.94 11.78
N ASN A 103 8.47 7.26 12.07
CA ASN A 103 9.51 7.41 11.05
C ASN A 103 10.20 6.09 10.71
N VAL A 104 9.93 5.03 11.48
CA VAL A 104 10.44 3.69 11.18
C VAL A 104 9.55 3.05 10.12
N ILE A 105 10.13 2.73 8.98
CA ILE A 105 9.45 2.01 7.91
C ILE A 105 9.64 0.51 8.15
N VAL A 106 8.57 -0.24 8.02
CA VAL A 106 8.55 -1.70 7.95
C VAL A 106 7.86 -2.06 6.64
N ASP A 107 8.54 -2.80 5.80
CA ASP A 107 8.04 -3.28 4.51
C ASP A 107 8.05 -4.81 4.54
N VAL A 108 6.90 -5.41 4.31
CA VAL A 108 6.67 -6.85 4.33
C VAL A 108 6.11 -7.26 2.98
N ARG A 109 6.83 -8.08 2.25
CA ARG A 109 6.42 -8.50 0.89
C ARG A 109 6.58 -9.99 0.66
N LEU A 110 5.85 -10.55 -0.28
CA LEU A 110 6.03 -11.95 -0.69
C LEU A 110 7.45 -12.17 -1.21
N LYS A 111 7.99 -13.38 -1.02
CA LYS A 111 9.38 -13.74 -1.37
C LYS A 111 9.69 -13.63 -2.86
N ASP A 112 8.67 -13.77 -3.71
CA ASP A 112 8.77 -13.66 -5.17
C ASP A 112 8.68 -12.22 -5.69
N ILE A 113 8.35 -11.28 -4.80
CA ILE A 113 8.32 -9.85 -5.13
C ILE A 113 9.71 -9.24 -4.94
N LYS A 114 10.12 -8.40 -5.90
CA LYS A 114 11.43 -7.71 -5.87
C LYS A 114 11.62 -6.93 -4.57
N GLU A 115 12.86 -6.87 -4.14
CA GLU A 115 13.30 -6.08 -2.99
C GLU A 115 12.95 -4.58 -3.13
N PRO A 116 12.83 -3.84 -2.00
CA PRO A 116 12.68 -2.38 -2.04
C PRO A 116 13.82 -1.73 -2.82
N ARG A 117 13.51 -0.66 -3.54
CA ARG A 117 14.51 0.09 -4.34
C ARG A 117 15.21 1.18 -3.53
N GLU A 118 14.69 1.53 -2.39
CA GLU A 118 15.18 2.58 -1.52
C GLU A 118 16.50 2.17 -0.85
N ASN A 119 17.47 3.09 -0.80
CA ASN A 119 18.81 2.83 -0.25
C ASN A 119 18.87 2.86 1.28
N ASP A 120 17.80 3.33 1.94
CA ASP A 120 17.72 3.52 3.39
C ASP A 120 16.94 2.40 4.11
N ILE A 121 16.73 1.26 3.45
CA ILE A 121 15.98 0.13 3.98
C ILE A 121 16.81 -1.15 3.87
N TRP A 122 16.81 -1.95 4.92
CA TRP A 122 17.65 -3.16 5.03
C TRP A 122 16.80 -4.39 5.32
N LEU A 123 17.25 -5.53 4.83
CA LEU A 123 16.62 -6.82 5.10
C LEU A 123 16.74 -7.17 6.60
N LEU A 124 15.60 -7.39 7.24
CA LEU A 124 15.52 -7.93 8.60
C LEU A 124 15.58 -9.46 8.59
N GLY A 125 14.91 -10.09 7.62
CA GLY A 125 14.85 -11.55 7.46
C GLY A 125 13.53 -12.01 6.85
N ALA A 126 13.33 -13.33 6.84
CA ALA A 126 12.11 -13.96 6.34
C ALA A 126 11.17 -14.35 7.49
N ILE A 127 9.87 -14.10 7.30
CA ILE A 127 8.80 -14.58 8.18
C ILE A 127 7.81 -15.36 7.33
N GLY A 128 7.85 -16.68 7.42
CA GLY A 128 7.00 -17.56 6.60
C GLY A 128 7.22 -17.31 5.09
N PRO A 129 6.15 -17.04 4.33
CA PRO A 129 6.24 -16.79 2.89
C PRO A 129 6.73 -15.36 2.55
N ARG A 130 7.08 -14.53 3.53
CA ARG A 130 7.35 -13.11 3.34
C ARG A 130 8.76 -12.71 3.75
N MET A 131 9.29 -11.69 3.07
CA MET A 131 10.54 -10.99 3.43
C MET A 131 10.18 -9.70 4.15
N VAL A 132 10.94 -9.36 5.17
CA VAL A 132 10.75 -8.15 5.99
C VAL A 132 11.95 -7.25 5.85
N TYR A 133 11.70 -5.99 5.55
CA TYR A 133 12.71 -4.94 5.43
C TYR A 133 12.36 -3.78 6.36
N SER A 134 13.35 -3.02 6.82
CA SER A 134 13.11 -1.85 7.66
C SER A 134 14.22 -0.81 7.56
N THR A 135 13.87 0.45 7.79
CA THR A 135 14.82 1.55 7.97
C THR A 135 15.49 1.53 9.35
N ASN A 136 14.94 0.78 10.32
CA ASN A 136 15.51 0.59 11.64
C ASN A 136 15.29 -0.84 12.11
N LEU A 137 16.32 -1.67 12.00
CA LEU A 137 16.23 -3.12 12.27
C LEU A 137 15.91 -3.41 13.75
N ASP A 138 16.42 -2.63 14.69
CA ASP A 138 16.17 -2.87 16.12
C ASP A 138 14.74 -2.52 16.53
N ALA A 139 14.18 -1.46 15.99
CA ALA A 139 12.77 -1.13 16.18
C ALA A 139 11.86 -2.16 15.51
N ALA A 140 12.19 -2.60 14.29
CA ALA A 140 11.44 -3.59 13.55
C ALA A 140 11.46 -4.98 14.22
N ARG A 141 12.58 -5.40 14.82
CA ARG A 141 12.66 -6.65 15.60
C ARG A 141 11.63 -6.71 16.72
N ARG A 142 11.36 -5.58 17.38
CA ARG A 142 10.31 -5.51 18.42
C ARG A 142 8.90 -5.64 17.86
N ALA A 143 8.67 -5.17 16.64
CA ALA A 143 7.40 -5.33 15.94
C ALA A 143 7.20 -6.74 15.34
N CYS A 144 8.31 -7.42 15.00
CA CYS A 144 8.32 -8.76 14.44
C CYS A 144 8.27 -9.85 15.54
N ASP A 145 7.32 -9.71 16.45
CA ASP A 145 7.03 -10.69 17.50
C ASP A 145 6.19 -11.88 16.98
N ARG A 146 5.77 -12.77 17.90
CA ARG A 146 4.95 -13.93 17.55
C ARG A 146 3.64 -13.56 16.84
N ARG A 147 3.07 -12.40 17.13
CA ARG A 147 1.83 -11.94 16.47
C ARG A 147 2.09 -11.61 15.00
N MET A 148 3.20 -10.94 14.70
CA MET A 148 3.63 -10.65 13.32
C MET A 148 3.90 -11.95 12.55
N VAL A 149 4.52 -12.95 13.20
CA VAL A 149 4.74 -14.27 12.57
C VAL A 149 3.40 -14.92 12.21
N THR A 150 2.45 -14.98 13.14
CA THR A 150 1.12 -15.53 12.89
C THR A 150 0.39 -14.76 11.77
N PHE A 151 0.46 -13.44 11.79
CA PHE A 151 -0.12 -12.58 10.78
C PHE A 151 0.50 -12.82 9.39
N ALA A 152 1.83 -12.87 9.29
CA ALA A 152 2.53 -13.06 8.02
C ALA A 152 2.20 -14.40 7.35
N HIS A 153 1.91 -15.44 8.14
CA HIS A 153 1.44 -16.74 7.64
C HIS A 153 -0.05 -16.73 7.24
N ALA A 154 -0.88 -15.94 7.92
CA ALA A 154 -2.31 -15.87 7.68
C ALA A 154 -2.71 -14.83 6.63
N ALA A 155 -1.85 -13.84 6.37
CA ALA A 155 -2.14 -12.79 5.40
C ALA A 155 -2.30 -13.37 3.99
N PRO A 156 -3.35 -12.97 3.24
CA PRO A 156 -3.66 -13.54 1.94
C PRO A 156 -2.55 -13.24 0.92
N ASP A 157 -2.34 -14.15 -0.03
CA ASP A 157 -1.31 -13.98 -1.08
C ASP A 157 -1.57 -12.78 -1.98
N CYS A 158 -2.82 -12.34 -2.11
CA CYS A 158 -3.14 -11.12 -2.84
C CYS A 158 -2.61 -9.85 -2.17
N ALA A 159 -2.27 -9.87 -0.88
CA ALA A 159 -1.55 -8.77 -0.22
C ALA A 159 -0.05 -8.91 -0.51
N GLU A 160 0.38 -8.42 -1.67
CA GLU A 160 1.74 -8.62 -2.20
C GLU A 160 2.80 -7.87 -1.41
N ILE A 161 2.57 -6.58 -1.15
CA ILE A 161 3.46 -5.71 -0.39
C ILE A 161 2.64 -4.99 0.68
N MET A 162 3.12 -5.01 1.91
CA MET A 162 2.54 -4.27 3.04
C MET A 162 3.62 -3.37 3.63
N TRP A 163 3.36 -2.07 3.74
CA TRP A 163 4.35 -1.14 4.32
C TRP A 163 3.67 -0.02 5.10
N ASN A 164 4.45 0.68 5.88
CA ASN A 164 3.99 1.93 6.49
C ASN A 164 4.85 3.10 6.04
N GLU A 165 4.24 4.28 6.00
CA GLU A 165 4.91 5.54 5.71
C GLU A 165 4.28 6.65 6.55
N GLN A 166 5.06 7.19 7.51
CA GLN A 166 4.60 8.22 8.45
C GLN A 166 3.28 7.86 9.17
N HIS A 167 2.18 8.52 8.83
CA HIS A 167 0.85 8.30 9.37
C HIS A 167 -0.01 7.31 8.56
N TRP A 168 0.59 6.52 7.70
CA TRP A 168 -0.15 5.62 6.83
C TRP A 168 0.38 4.19 6.90
N THR A 169 -0.52 3.25 6.82
CA THR A 169 -0.23 1.83 6.58
C THR A 169 -0.87 1.45 5.27
N LEU A 170 -0.12 0.82 4.39
CA LEU A 170 -0.53 0.53 3.02
C LEU A 170 -0.36 -0.95 2.69
N VAL A 171 -1.21 -1.41 1.78
CA VAL A 171 -1.14 -2.75 1.19
C VAL A 171 -1.32 -2.62 -0.31
N SER A 172 -0.45 -3.23 -1.10
CA SER A 172 -0.65 -3.39 -2.54
C SER A 172 -1.17 -4.78 -2.89
N MET A 173 -2.01 -4.82 -3.90
CA MET A 173 -2.68 -6.01 -4.39
C MET A 173 -2.69 -6.00 -5.93
N PRO A 174 -2.83 -7.16 -6.60
CA PRO A 174 -3.00 -7.20 -8.05
C PRO A 174 -4.18 -6.31 -8.51
N ILE A 175 -4.00 -5.62 -9.63
CA ILE A 175 -5.05 -4.78 -10.24
C ILE A 175 -6.32 -5.60 -10.58
N THR A 176 -6.17 -6.90 -10.78
CA THR A 176 -7.26 -7.83 -11.08
C THR A 176 -8.03 -8.31 -9.85
N SER A 177 -7.71 -7.81 -8.66
CA SER A 177 -8.33 -8.23 -7.40
C SER A 177 -9.85 -8.12 -7.43
N THR A 178 -10.49 -9.11 -6.80
CA THR A 178 -11.95 -9.21 -6.70
C THR A 178 -12.47 -8.41 -5.50
N ARG A 179 -13.80 -8.26 -5.40
CA ARG A 179 -14.44 -7.60 -4.24
C ARG A 179 -14.09 -8.28 -2.92
N ALA A 180 -14.11 -9.59 -2.86
CA ALA A 180 -13.75 -10.34 -1.65
C ALA A 180 -12.30 -10.07 -1.25
N GLN A 181 -11.37 -10.00 -2.22
CA GLN A 181 -9.99 -9.67 -1.95
C GLN A 181 -9.81 -8.21 -1.47
N TRP A 182 -10.63 -7.26 -1.92
CA TRP A 182 -10.60 -5.89 -1.35
C TRP A 182 -11.03 -5.88 0.12
N ASP A 183 -12.03 -6.70 0.50
CA ASP A 183 -12.44 -6.86 1.90
C ASP A 183 -11.33 -7.51 2.73
N GLU A 184 -10.67 -8.53 2.20
CA GLU A 184 -9.49 -9.16 2.82
C GLU A 184 -8.32 -8.18 2.95
N GLY A 185 -8.06 -7.37 1.93
CA GLY A 185 -7.04 -6.32 1.93
C GLY A 185 -7.31 -5.26 3.00
N LEU A 186 -8.56 -4.82 3.16
CA LEU A 186 -8.98 -3.92 4.23
C LEU A 186 -8.74 -4.52 5.62
N LEU A 187 -9.05 -5.78 5.79
CA LEU A 187 -8.78 -6.49 7.06
C LEU A 187 -7.28 -6.59 7.31
N THR A 188 -6.52 -6.94 6.27
CA THR A 188 -5.07 -7.10 6.33
C THR A 188 -4.37 -5.79 6.70
N VAL A 189 -4.70 -4.66 6.05
CA VAL A 189 -4.08 -3.37 6.36
C VAL A 189 -4.37 -2.93 7.80
N ARG A 190 -5.57 -3.24 8.32
CA ARG A 190 -5.93 -2.94 9.72
C ARG A 190 -5.13 -3.79 10.70
N GLN A 191 -5.04 -5.09 10.47
CA GLN A 191 -4.26 -6.00 11.32
C GLN A 191 -2.78 -5.61 11.31
N PHE A 192 -2.23 -5.31 10.14
CA PHE A 192 -0.86 -4.85 10.02
C PHE A 192 -0.64 -3.51 10.74
N ASN A 193 -1.56 -2.55 10.61
CA ASN A 193 -1.53 -1.29 11.34
C ASN A 193 -1.49 -1.50 12.87
N ASP A 194 -2.30 -2.43 13.39
CA ASP A 194 -2.34 -2.73 14.82
C ASP A 194 -1.02 -3.35 15.32
N LEU A 195 -0.38 -4.20 14.52
CA LEU A 195 0.92 -4.78 14.85
C LEU A 195 2.04 -3.74 14.90
N LEU A 196 1.97 -2.72 14.05
CA LEU A 196 2.98 -1.67 13.99
C LEU A 196 2.84 -0.60 15.09
N ARG A 197 1.86 -0.69 15.98
CA ARG A 197 1.69 0.27 17.11
C ARG A 197 2.84 0.27 18.13
N VAL A 198 3.65 -0.77 18.12
CA VAL A 198 4.84 -0.89 19.00
C VAL A 198 6.04 -0.09 18.49
N LEU A 199 5.98 0.41 17.25
CA LEU A 199 7.05 1.24 16.69
C LEU A 199 7.11 2.60 17.41
N PRO A 200 8.31 3.20 17.54
CA PRO A 200 8.46 4.50 18.16
C PRO A 200 7.66 5.57 17.41
N PRO A 201 6.91 6.43 18.13
CA PRO A 201 6.14 7.50 17.51
C PRO A 201 7.04 8.58 16.90
N ILE A 202 6.51 9.35 15.96
CA ILE A 202 7.16 10.58 15.50
C ILE A 202 7.27 11.53 16.68
N PRO A 203 8.48 12.06 17.01
CA PRO A 203 8.66 13.03 18.08
C PRO A 203 7.77 14.25 17.84
N GLN A 204 6.92 14.60 18.81
CA GLN A 204 6.16 15.84 18.72
C GLN A 204 7.09 17.02 19.03
N PRO A 205 7.08 18.10 18.22
CA PRO A 205 7.85 19.30 18.52
C PRO A 205 7.36 19.84 19.87
N GLY A 206 8.22 19.80 20.91
CA GLY A 206 7.93 20.30 22.26
C GLY A 206 8.10 19.27 23.40
N GLN A 207 8.16 17.97 23.15
CA GLN A 207 8.34 16.98 24.23
C GLN A 207 9.78 16.86 24.74
N ASN A 208 10.80 17.33 24.03
CA ASN A 208 12.20 17.26 24.44
C ASN A 208 12.61 18.37 25.45
N ALA A 209 11.72 19.31 25.75
CA ALA A 209 12.05 20.40 26.69
C ALA A 209 11.86 20.02 28.17
N ILE A 210 11.17 18.93 28.49
CA ILE A 210 10.80 18.60 29.87
C ILE A 210 11.79 17.62 30.53
N THR A 211 12.54 16.84 29.75
CA THR A 211 13.45 15.81 30.32
C THR A 211 14.86 16.37 30.67
N GLY A 212 15.19 17.59 30.26
CA GLY A 212 16.50 18.24 30.51
C GLY A 212 16.64 19.05 31.79
N GLN A 213 15.56 19.29 32.55
CA GLN A 213 15.62 20.22 33.71
C GLN A 213 15.60 19.59 35.09
N THR A 214 15.60 18.25 35.21
CA THR A 214 15.48 17.63 36.56
C THR A 214 16.81 17.23 37.19
N THR A 215 17.97 17.41 36.55
CA THR A 215 19.29 17.03 37.11
C THR A 215 20.18 18.16 37.56
N ALA A 216 19.75 19.44 37.48
CA ALA A 216 20.61 20.60 37.81
C ALA A 216 20.31 21.26 39.17
N ARG A 217 19.52 20.64 40.07
CA ARG A 217 19.20 21.26 41.37
C ARG A 217 19.36 20.32 42.53
N ARG A 218 20.58 19.73 42.68
CA ARG A 218 20.96 19.06 43.95
C ARG A 218 22.48 18.97 44.08
N ASN A 219 23.16 20.13 44.20
CA ASN A 219 24.47 20.26 44.87
C ASN A 219 24.68 21.73 45.21
N GLY A 220 24.36 22.10 46.47
CA GLY A 220 24.58 23.42 47.00
C GLY A 220 23.99 23.54 48.40
N SER A 221 24.59 22.87 49.35
CA SER A 221 24.65 23.25 50.77
C SER A 221 25.73 22.43 51.44
#